data_21f0aca0b148bcd94fdf0be66ee7d7b8
#
_entry.id   21f0aca0b148bcd94fdf0be66ee7d7b8
#
_cell.length_a   1.000
_cell.length_b   1.000
_cell.length_c   1.000
_cell.angle_alpha   90.00
_cell.angle_beta   90.00
_cell.angle_gamma   90.00
#
_symmetry.space_group_name_H-M   'P 1'
#
loop_
_entity.id
_entity.type
_entity.pdbx_description
1 polymer ?
#
loop_
_entity_poly.entity_id
_entity_poly.type
_entity_poly.pdbx_seq_one_letter_code
_entity_poly.pdbx_strand_id
1 'polypeptide(L)'
;LFSLFDTKRTRDIFQVNPSLPVERKEAENLVIEVFDYTSEILEHQSISDIKVCTPYKNNGHITWINIDGIRKTDVEAICSDYNIHYLIAEDILSVGQRPKMDEIDNILFCLLNMLYFNEKTGDVEQEQISIVLTKDTVISFQEDANRDVFNSLREKLKIKNSKLRQSSADYLCYA
;
A
#
# COMPACT_ATOMS: atom_id res chain seq x y z
N LEU A 1 -17.33 34.20 17.76
CA LEU A 1 -16.85 33.13 18.65
C LEU A 1 -17.10 31.81 17.94
N PHE A 2 -16.07 31.27 17.31
CA PHE A 2 -16.14 29.92 16.76
C PHE A 2 -16.22 28.94 17.93
N SER A 3 -17.26 28.09 17.94
CA SER A 3 -17.35 26.99 18.89
C SER A 3 -16.16 26.05 18.64
N LEU A 4 -15.22 25.96 19.54
CA LEU A 4 -14.04 25.10 19.51
C LEU A 4 -14.39 23.60 19.56
N PHE A 5 -15.67 23.26 19.75
CA PHE A 5 -16.16 21.90 19.80
C PHE A 5 -17.40 21.77 18.90
N ASP A 6 -17.21 21.28 17.70
CA ASP A 6 -18.33 20.83 16.87
C ASP A 6 -18.93 19.58 17.50
N THR A 7 -20.05 19.77 18.20
CA THR A 7 -20.76 18.71 18.92
C THR A 7 -21.25 17.58 18.01
N LYS A 8 -21.41 17.84 16.71
CA LYS A 8 -21.82 16.81 15.73
C LYS A 8 -20.69 15.81 15.49
N ARG A 9 -19.48 16.31 15.26
CA ARG A 9 -18.27 15.46 15.07
C ARG A 9 -17.94 14.64 16.32
N THR A 10 -18.10 15.24 17.49
CA THR A 10 -17.89 14.54 18.77
C THR A 10 -18.94 13.44 18.98
N ARG A 11 -20.20 13.65 18.57
CA ARG A 11 -21.24 12.62 18.59
C ARG A 11 -20.93 11.46 17.65
N ASP A 12 -20.46 11.74 16.45
CA ASP A 12 -20.13 10.69 15.46
C ASP A 12 -18.98 9.80 15.95
N ILE A 13 -17.97 10.39 16.60
CA ILE A 13 -16.87 9.64 17.23
C ILE A 13 -17.37 8.75 18.38
N PHE A 14 -18.32 9.21 19.19
CA PHE A 14 -18.88 8.44 20.30
C PHE A 14 -19.97 7.43 19.88
N GLN A 15 -20.52 7.56 18.68
CA GLN A 15 -21.51 6.62 18.14
C GLN A 15 -20.89 5.42 17.40
N VAL A 16 -19.60 5.47 17.08
CA VAL A 16 -18.91 4.30 16.54
C VAL A 16 -18.82 3.27 17.65
N ASN A 17 -19.57 2.18 17.51
CA ASN A 17 -19.44 1.03 18.41
C ASN A 17 -18.06 0.38 18.15
N PRO A 18 -17.11 0.46 19.08
CA PRO A 18 -15.77 -0.08 18.87
C PRO A 18 -15.75 -1.61 18.75
N SER A 19 -16.87 -2.25 19.05
CA SER A 19 -17.03 -3.70 18.93
C SER A 19 -17.56 -4.15 17.57
N LEU A 20 -17.96 -3.24 16.72
CA LEU A 20 -18.35 -3.57 15.35
C LEU A 20 -17.13 -3.38 14.43
N PRO A 21 -16.67 -4.45 13.77
CA PRO A 21 -15.63 -4.30 12.76
C PRO A 21 -16.14 -3.36 11.67
N VAL A 22 -15.36 -2.34 11.37
CA VAL A 22 -15.62 -1.48 10.19
C VAL A 22 -15.24 -2.32 8.99
N GLU A 23 -16.23 -2.80 8.23
CA GLU A 23 -15.96 -3.50 6.99
C GLU A 23 -15.44 -2.51 5.93
N ARG A 24 -14.34 -2.87 5.29
CA ARG A 24 -13.83 -2.15 4.13
C ARG A 24 -14.78 -2.34 2.96
N LYS A 25 -15.19 -1.23 2.33
CA LYS A 25 -15.86 -1.31 1.04
C LYS A 25 -14.82 -1.74 0.00
N GLU A 26 -15.11 -2.81 -0.73
CA GLU A 26 -14.24 -3.27 -1.81
C GLU A 26 -14.11 -2.21 -2.91
N ALA A 27 -12.90 -2.08 -3.46
CA ALA A 27 -12.65 -1.12 -4.52
C ALA A 27 -13.38 -1.51 -5.80
N GLU A 28 -14.02 -0.53 -6.43
CA GLU A 28 -14.66 -0.70 -7.74
C GLU A 28 -13.59 -0.88 -8.84
N ASN A 29 -12.51 -0.13 -8.74
CA ASN A 29 -11.39 -0.16 -9.67
C ASN A 29 -10.16 -0.76 -8.97
N LEU A 30 -9.47 -1.63 -9.68
CA LEU A 30 -8.18 -2.18 -9.28
C LEU A 30 -7.15 -1.79 -10.33
N VAL A 31 -6.07 -1.17 -9.89
CA VAL A 31 -4.92 -0.87 -10.73
C VAL A 31 -3.71 -1.56 -10.13
N ILE A 32 -3.02 -2.36 -10.92
CA ILE A 32 -1.81 -3.05 -10.51
C ILE A 32 -0.69 -2.64 -11.46
N GLU A 33 0.37 -2.06 -10.91
CA GLU A 33 1.57 -1.74 -11.67
C GLU A 33 2.73 -2.55 -11.13
N VAL A 34 3.49 -3.15 -12.04
CA VAL A 34 4.70 -3.90 -11.72
C VAL A 34 5.89 -3.20 -12.33
N PHE A 35 6.87 -2.89 -11.48
CA PHE A 35 8.18 -2.37 -11.86
C PHE A 35 9.22 -3.43 -11.49
N ASP A 36 9.76 -4.11 -12.49
CA ASP A 36 10.81 -5.11 -12.33
C ASP A 36 12.12 -4.56 -12.85
N TYR A 37 13.16 -4.50 -12.01
CA TYR A 37 14.34 -3.75 -12.39
C TYR A 37 15.64 -4.29 -11.81
N THR A 38 16.71 -3.94 -12.52
CA THR A 38 18.10 -4.00 -12.07
C THR A 38 18.74 -2.62 -12.27
N SER A 39 20.04 -2.47 -12.00
CA SER A 39 20.77 -1.25 -12.37
C SER A 39 20.67 -0.91 -13.87
N GLU A 40 20.54 -1.93 -14.74
CA GLU A 40 20.59 -1.80 -16.19
C GLU A 40 19.22 -1.80 -16.86
N ILE A 41 18.31 -2.63 -16.37
CA ILE A 41 17.02 -2.92 -16.98
C ILE A 41 15.89 -2.37 -16.09
N LEU A 42 14.86 -1.85 -16.71
CA LEU A 42 13.59 -1.51 -16.08
C LEU A 42 12.45 -1.96 -16.97
N GLU A 43 11.66 -2.87 -16.47
CA GLU A 43 10.39 -3.27 -17.07
C GLU A 43 9.25 -2.69 -16.24
N HIS A 44 8.26 -2.12 -16.92
CA HIS A 44 7.06 -1.59 -16.29
C HIS A 44 5.84 -2.12 -17.02
N GLN A 45 4.92 -2.71 -16.27
CA GLN A 45 3.69 -3.24 -16.81
C GLN A 45 2.51 -2.85 -15.90
N SER A 46 1.39 -2.48 -16.53
CA SER A 46 0.10 -2.40 -15.87
C SER A 46 -0.66 -3.68 -16.15
N ILE A 47 -1.12 -4.36 -15.10
CA ILE A 47 -1.77 -5.66 -15.19
C ILE A 47 -3.15 -5.60 -14.53
N SER A 48 -4.04 -6.48 -14.96
CA SER A 48 -5.42 -6.55 -14.46
C SER A 48 -5.70 -7.78 -13.58
N ASP A 49 -4.75 -8.71 -13.49
CA ASP A 49 -4.88 -9.94 -12.71
C ASP A 49 -3.63 -10.12 -11.85
N ILE A 50 -3.82 -10.22 -10.54
CA ILE A 50 -2.76 -10.36 -9.55
C ILE A 50 -1.90 -11.62 -9.78
N LYS A 51 -2.45 -12.66 -10.40
CA LYS A 51 -1.75 -13.91 -10.69
C LYS A 51 -0.60 -13.72 -11.69
N VAL A 52 -0.64 -12.67 -12.48
CA VAL A 52 0.44 -12.31 -13.42
C VAL A 52 1.70 -11.84 -12.68
N CYS A 53 1.61 -11.55 -11.37
CA CYS A 53 2.76 -11.17 -10.54
C CYS A 53 3.68 -12.35 -10.18
N THR A 54 3.20 -13.59 -10.21
CA THR A 54 3.96 -14.78 -9.81
C THR A 54 5.32 -14.93 -10.50
N PRO A 55 5.50 -14.66 -11.81
CA PRO A 55 6.79 -14.77 -12.49
C PRO A 55 7.88 -13.81 -11.99
N TYR A 56 7.50 -12.72 -11.33
CA TYR A 56 8.45 -11.75 -10.80
C TYR A 56 9.09 -12.19 -9.47
N LYS A 57 8.52 -13.20 -8.81
CA LYS A 57 9.03 -13.72 -7.56
C LYS A 57 10.35 -14.46 -7.77
N ASN A 58 11.40 -14.05 -7.05
CA ASN A 58 12.73 -14.69 -7.07
C ASN A 58 13.38 -14.76 -8.48
N ASN A 59 13.12 -13.80 -9.34
CA ASN A 59 13.70 -13.73 -10.69
C ASN A 59 15.13 -13.16 -10.72
N GLY A 60 15.65 -12.73 -9.56
CA GLY A 60 16.98 -12.13 -9.43
C GLY A 60 16.99 -10.60 -9.64
N HIS A 61 15.85 -10.00 -9.89
CA HIS A 61 15.66 -8.56 -9.99
C HIS A 61 15.04 -8.03 -8.69
N ILE A 62 14.93 -6.71 -8.60
CA ILE A 62 14.12 -6.06 -7.59
C ILE A 62 12.76 -5.74 -8.23
N THR A 63 11.70 -6.17 -7.55
CA THR A 63 10.33 -5.97 -8.04
C THR A 63 9.55 -5.06 -7.11
N TRP A 64 8.87 -4.09 -7.66
CA TRP A 64 7.84 -3.33 -6.97
C TRP A 64 6.48 -3.61 -7.58
N ILE A 65 5.56 -4.10 -6.76
CA ILE A 65 4.17 -4.33 -7.13
C ILE A 65 3.34 -3.29 -6.39
N ASN A 66 2.78 -2.33 -7.13
CA ASN A 66 1.88 -1.33 -6.59
C ASN A 66 0.43 -1.72 -6.88
N ILE A 67 -0.38 -1.81 -5.84
CA ILE A 67 -1.79 -2.22 -5.90
C ILE A 67 -2.64 -1.07 -5.37
N ASP A 68 -3.36 -0.42 -6.28
CA ASP A 68 -4.30 0.65 -5.97
C ASP A 68 -5.73 0.11 -6.10
N GLY A 69 -6.47 0.20 -5.00
CA GLY A 69 -7.76 -0.46 -4.84
C GLY A 69 -7.62 -1.81 -4.16
N ILE A 70 -8.19 -1.93 -2.97
CA ILE A 70 -8.06 -3.14 -2.14
C ILE A 70 -9.29 -4.01 -2.31
N ARG A 71 -9.08 -5.26 -2.77
CA ARG A 71 -10.08 -6.32 -2.82
C ARG A 71 -9.57 -7.54 -2.06
N LYS A 72 -10.42 -8.13 -1.26
CA LYS A 72 -10.06 -9.27 -0.41
C LYS A 72 -9.42 -10.42 -1.19
N THR A 73 -10.04 -10.80 -2.30
CA THR A 73 -9.57 -11.91 -3.15
C THR A 73 -8.17 -11.68 -3.71
N ASP A 74 -7.84 -10.42 -4.08
CA ASP A 74 -6.55 -10.08 -4.66
C ASP A 74 -5.47 -10.03 -3.58
N VAL A 75 -5.78 -9.49 -2.41
CA VAL A 75 -4.86 -9.48 -1.24
C VAL A 75 -4.55 -10.91 -0.80
N GLU A 76 -5.57 -11.77 -0.65
CA GLU A 76 -5.38 -13.17 -0.27
C GLU A 76 -4.54 -13.93 -1.32
N ALA A 77 -4.78 -13.69 -2.61
CA ALA A 77 -4.04 -14.33 -3.69
C ALA A 77 -2.56 -13.94 -3.67
N ILE A 78 -2.23 -12.64 -3.62
CA ILE A 78 -0.82 -12.21 -3.63
C ILE A 78 -0.11 -12.59 -2.34
N CYS A 79 -0.78 -12.54 -1.19
CA CYS A 79 -0.20 -12.99 0.07
C CYS A 79 0.12 -14.49 0.04
N SER A 80 -0.76 -15.30 -0.54
CA SER A 80 -0.51 -16.74 -0.74
C SER A 80 0.68 -16.97 -1.67
N ASP A 81 0.73 -16.28 -2.81
CA ASP A 81 1.80 -16.45 -3.81
C ASP A 81 3.17 -16.05 -3.27
N TYR A 82 3.23 -14.99 -2.47
CA TYR A 82 4.49 -14.48 -1.89
C TYR A 82 4.81 -15.07 -0.52
N ASN A 83 4.03 -16.05 -0.02
CA ASN A 83 4.15 -16.66 1.30
C ASN A 83 4.11 -15.62 2.44
N ILE A 84 3.28 -14.60 2.29
CA ILE A 84 3.05 -13.58 3.29
C ILE A 84 2.11 -14.15 4.35
N HIS A 85 2.47 -14.01 5.62
CA HIS A 85 1.70 -14.55 6.72
C HIS A 85 0.26 -13.97 6.75
N TYR A 86 -0.73 -14.79 7.06
CA TYR A 86 -2.14 -14.41 7.02
C TYR A 86 -2.50 -13.22 7.92
N LEU A 87 -1.81 -13.02 9.03
CA LEU A 87 -2.01 -11.85 9.90
C LEU A 87 -1.69 -10.54 9.17
N ILE A 88 -0.69 -10.53 8.28
CA ILE A 88 -0.39 -9.37 7.45
C ILE A 88 -1.53 -9.12 6.45
N ALA A 89 -2.08 -10.17 5.85
CA ALA A 89 -3.24 -10.05 4.96
C ALA A 89 -4.48 -9.48 5.71
N GLU A 90 -4.74 -9.94 6.94
CA GLU A 90 -5.80 -9.38 7.79
C GLU A 90 -5.55 -7.90 8.11
N ASP A 91 -4.32 -7.51 8.38
CA ASP A 91 -3.96 -6.12 8.65
C ASP A 91 -4.15 -5.22 7.42
N ILE A 92 -3.76 -5.68 6.23
CA ILE A 92 -3.98 -4.96 4.96
C ILE A 92 -5.49 -4.76 4.73
N LEU A 93 -6.31 -5.77 5.03
CA LEU A 93 -7.76 -5.74 4.82
C LEU A 93 -8.51 -4.96 5.89
N SER A 94 -7.95 -4.82 7.08
CA SER A 94 -8.57 -4.06 8.18
C SER A 94 -8.51 -2.56 7.93
N VAL A 95 -9.49 -1.82 8.47
CA VAL A 95 -9.54 -0.36 8.36
C VAL A 95 -9.36 0.30 9.72
N GLY A 96 -8.83 1.54 9.70
CA GLY A 96 -8.73 2.36 10.91
C GLY A 96 -7.68 1.88 11.91
N GLN A 97 -6.73 1.08 11.46
CA GLN A 97 -5.61 0.64 12.29
C GLN A 97 -4.63 1.78 12.59
N ARG A 98 -3.91 1.62 13.71
CA ARG A 98 -2.80 2.53 14.02
C ARG A 98 -1.59 2.17 13.17
N PRO A 99 -0.78 3.16 12.76
CA PRO A 99 0.49 2.91 12.12
C PRO A 99 1.33 1.94 12.94
N LYS A 100 1.89 0.95 12.28
CA LYS A 100 2.74 -0.09 12.91
C LYS A 100 3.76 -0.63 11.93
N MET A 101 4.75 -1.30 12.48
CA MET A 101 5.76 -2.02 11.72
C MET A 101 6.01 -3.35 12.42
N ASP A 102 5.83 -4.44 11.71
CA ASP A 102 5.98 -5.80 12.20
C ASP A 102 6.93 -6.60 11.29
N GLU A 103 7.68 -7.52 11.87
CA GLU A 103 8.50 -8.48 11.12
C GLU A 103 8.01 -9.90 11.43
N ILE A 104 7.59 -10.61 10.39
CA ILE A 104 7.07 -11.98 10.48
C ILE A 104 7.74 -12.80 9.37
N ASP A 105 8.39 -13.91 9.70
CA ASP A 105 9.03 -14.83 8.74
C ASP A 105 10.00 -14.16 7.76
N ASN A 106 10.81 -13.19 8.22
CA ASN A 106 11.72 -12.37 7.43
C ASN A 106 11.01 -11.45 6.41
N ILE A 107 9.74 -11.18 6.61
CA ILE A 107 8.95 -10.21 5.86
C ILE A 107 8.71 -9.01 6.77
N LEU A 108 9.12 -7.82 6.32
CA LEU A 108 8.79 -6.58 7.01
C LEU A 108 7.45 -6.05 6.48
N PHE A 109 6.55 -5.79 7.41
CA PHE A 109 5.26 -5.15 7.13
C PHE A 109 5.20 -3.77 7.77
N CYS A 110 4.84 -2.77 6.98
CA CYS A 110 4.62 -1.40 7.45
C CYS A 110 3.20 -0.97 7.11
N LEU A 111 2.47 -0.50 8.12
CA LEU A 111 1.16 0.11 7.94
C LEU A 111 1.28 1.59 8.32
N LEU A 112 0.93 2.46 7.40
CA LEU A 112 1.04 3.91 7.50
C LEU A 112 -0.33 4.55 7.26
N ASN A 113 -0.51 5.75 7.77
CA ASN A 113 -1.69 6.57 7.51
C ASN A 113 -1.26 7.82 6.76
N MET A 114 -1.74 7.97 5.53
CA MET A 114 -1.61 9.21 4.78
C MET A 114 -2.73 10.17 5.13
N LEU A 115 -2.39 11.43 5.28
CA LEU A 115 -3.33 12.50 5.60
C LEU A 115 -3.45 13.43 4.40
N TYR A 116 -4.68 13.71 4.00
CA TYR A 116 -5.03 14.64 2.94
C TYR A 116 -5.85 15.79 3.50
N PHE A 117 -5.56 16.98 3.07
CA PHE A 117 -6.43 18.12 3.32
C PHE A 117 -7.41 18.29 2.17
N ASN A 118 -8.69 18.15 2.44
CA ASN A 118 -9.74 18.38 1.48
C ASN A 118 -10.15 19.86 1.50
N GLU A 119 -9.69 20.63 0.53
CA GLU A 119 -9.96 22.07 0.43
C GLU A 119 -11.45 22.41 0.29
N LYS A 120 -12.25 21.48 -0.26
CA LYS A 120 -13.69 21.70 -0.48
C LYS A 120 -14.50 21.57 0.80
N THR A 121 -14.14 20.63 1.67
CA THR A 121 -14.84 20.38 2.94
C THR A 121 -14.14 21.02 4.13
N GLY A 122 -12.85 21.37 3.99
CA GLY A 122 -12.01 21.85 5.09
C GLY A 122 -11.60 20.76 6.08
N ASP A 123 -11.82 19.48 5.73
CA ASP A 123 -11.52 18.34 6.58
C ASP A 123 -10.16 17.73 6.24
N VAL A 124 -9.56 17.05 7.23
CA VAL A 124 -8.43 16.15 7.02
C VAL A 124 -8.97 14.74 6.82
N GLU A 125 -8.74 14.20 5.65
CA GLU A 125 -9.05 12.81 5.31
C GLU A 125 -7.82 11.93 5.54
N GLN A 126 -8.04 10.66 5.81
CA GLN A 126 -6.99 9.69 6.07
C GLN A 126 -7.17 8.49 5.15
N GLU A 127 -6.05 8.00 4.63
CA GLU A 127 -5.98 6.77 3.85
C GLU A 127 -4.91 5.85 4.42
N GLN A 128 -5.20 4.55 4.47
CA GLN A 128 -4.25 3.55 4.90
C GLN A 128 -3.37 3.11 3.73
N ILE A 129 -2.06 3.11 3.95
CA ILE A 129 -1.07 2.52 3.06
C ILE A 129 -0.41 1.35 3.77
N SER A 130 -0.36 0.21 3.10
CA SER A 130 0.32 -0.98 3.58
C SER A 130 1.50 -1.32 2.66
N ILE A 131 2.65 -1.60 3.24
CA ILE A 131 3.86 -1.95 2.51
C ILE A 131 4.40 -3.26 3.05
N VAL A 132 4.62 -4.20 2.15
CA VAL A 132 5.26 -5.49 2.45
C VAL A 132 6.61 -5.54 1.75
N LEU A 133 7.66 -5.74 2.51
CA LEU A 133 9.02 -5.93 2.01
C LEU A 133 9.46 -7.38 2.23
N THR A 134 9.80 -8.04 1.15
CA THR A 134 10.50 -9.33 1.15
C THR A 134 11.98 -9.12 0.81
N LYS A 135 12.73 -10.17 0.55
CA LYS A 135 14.16 -10.08 0.19
C LYS A 135 14.44 -9.17 -1.01
N ASP A 136 13.62 -9.28 -2.06
CA ASP A 136 13.82 -8.63 -3.36
C ASP A 136 12.54 -8.00 -3.93
N THR A 137 11.43 -8.05 -3.19
CA THR A 137 10.14 -7.52 -3.63
C THR A 137 9.56 -6.57 -2.60
N VAL A 138 9.04 -5.44 -3.08
CA VAL A 138 8.19 -4.52 -2.33
C VAL A 138 6.78 -4.60 -2.90
N ILE A 139 5.78 -4.78 -2.05
CA ILE A 139 4.38 -4.74 -2.44
C ILE A 139 3.70 -3.62 -1.66
N SER A 140 3.15 -2.63 -2.35
CA SER A 140 2.41 -1.53 -1.75
C SER A 140 0.92 -1.65 -2.06
N PHE A 141 0.09 -1.36 -1.06
CA PHE A 141 -1.37 -1.36 -1.15
C PHE A 141 -1.89 0.02 -0.76
N GLN A 142 -2.71 0.62 -1.63
CA GLN A 142 -3.45 1.86 -1.40
C GLN A 142 -4.95 1.63 -1.60
N GLU A 143 -5.78 2.43 -0.93
CA GLU A 143 -7.23 2.28 -0.99
C GLU A 143 -7.82 2.89 -2.26
N ASP A 144 -7.32 4.06 -2.67
CA ASP A 144 -7.87 4.85 -3.76
C ASP A 144 -6.83 5.16 -4.84
N ALA A 145 -7.01 4.56 -6.01
CA ALA A 145 -6.14 4.78 -7.18
C ALA A 145 -6.06 6.25 -7.62
N ASN A 146 -7.03 7.11 -7.26
CA ASN A 146 -7.00 8.52 -7.60
C ASN A 146 -6.09 9.36 -6.68
N ARG A 147 -5.63 8.77 -5.59
CA ARG A 147 -4.78 9.43 -4.57
C ARG A 147 -3.37 8.90 -4.52
N ASP A 148 -2.91 8.36 -5.64
CA ASP A 148 -1.59 7.78 -5.76
C ASP A 148 -0.47 8.79 -5.42
N VAL A 149 0.41 8.38 -4.52
CA VAL A 149 1.50 9.21 -3.98
C VAL A 149 2.88 8.81 -4.48
N PHE A 150 2.98 7.71 -5.20
CA PHE A 150 4.26 7.12 -5.58
C PHE A 150 4.85 7.65 -6.90
N ASN A 151 4.26 8.69 -7.50
CA ASN A 151 4.76 9.25 -8.77
C ASN A 151 6.23 9.67 -8.71
N SER A 152 6.68 10.24 -7.58
CA SER A 152 8.07 10.63 -7.42
C SER A 152 9.05 9.43 -7.43
N LEU A 153 8.62 8.28 -6.92
CA LEU A 153 9.39 7.03 -6.97
C LEU A 153 9.45 6.48 -8.37
N ARG A 154 8.31 6.47 -9.10
CA ARG A 154 8.26 6.03 -10.49
C ARG A 154 9.22 6.84 -11.38
N GLU A 155 9.24 8.16 -11.22
CA GLU A 155 10.18 9.01 -11.97
C GLU A 155 11.64 8.72 -11.62
N LYS A 156 11.96 8.49 -10.35
CA LYS A 156 13.32 8.09 -9.93
C LYS A 156 13.73 6.74 -10.50
N LEU A 157 12.82 5.78 -10.63
CA LEU A 157 13.08 4.47 -11.24
C LEU A 157 13.41 4.59 -12.73
N LYS A 158 12.86 5.54 -13.45
CA LYS A 158 13.18 5.77 -14.87
C LYS A 158 14.61 6.26 -15.10
N ILE A 159 15.24 6.84 -14.08
CA ILE A 159 16.61 7.34 -14.15
C ILE A 159 17.60 6.20 -13.92
N LYS A 160 18.30 5.74 -14.97
CA LYS A 160 19.22 4.59 -14.94
C LYS A 160 20.27 4.64 -13.82
N ASN A 161 20.84 5.82 -13.55
CA ASN A 161 21.87 6.01 -12.54
C ASN A 161 21.33 6.51 -11.20
N SER A 162 20.02 6.42 -10.98
CA SER A 162 19.45 6.80 -9.68
C SER A 162 19.92 5.86 -8.59
N LYS A 163 20.07 6.40 -7.38
CA LYS A 163 20.41 5.58 -6.21
C LYS A 163 19.36 4.47 -5.99
N LEU A 164 18.09 4.75 -6.32
CA LEU A 164 17.00 3.79 -6.20
C LEU A 164 17.25 2.54 -7.03
N ARG A 165 17.70 2.72 -8.30
CA ARG A 165 18.00 1.60 -9.21
C ARG A 165 19.26 0.81 -8.85
N GLN A 166 20.17 1.42 -8.09
CA GLN A 166 21.45 0.81 -7.68
C GLN A 166 21.41 0.21 -6.28
N SER A 167 20.28 0.30 -5.60
CA SER A 167 20.09 -0.18 -4.23
C SER A 167 19.15 -1.39 -4.21
N SER A 168 19.10 -2.09 -3.09
CA SER A 168 18.24 -3.22 -2.81
C SER A 168 16.79 -2.83 -2.52
N ALA A 169 15.92 -3.81 -2.35
CA ALA A 169 14.48 -3.62 -2.12
C ALA A 169 14.17 -2.84 -0.82
N ASP A 170 15.02 -2.97 0.19
CA ASP A 170 14.92 -2.20 1.43
C ASP A 170 15.05 -0.69 1.21
N TYR A 171 15.95 -0.28 0.29
CA TYR A 171 16.06 1.13 -0.08
C TYR A 171 14.83 1.64 -0.83
N LEU A 172 14.22 0.83 -1.68
CA LEU A 172 12.95 1.17 -2.32
C LEU A 172 11.84 1.33 -1.29
N CYS A 173 11.76 0.42 -0.32
CA CYS A 173 10.78 0.50 0.77
C CYS A 173 10.97 1.76 1.65
N TYR A 174 12.22 2.19 1.85
CA TYR A 174 12.54 3.40 2.63
C TYR A 174 12.25 4.70 1.86
N ALA A 175 12.40 4.74 0.53
CA ALA A 175 12.42 5.94 -0.30
C ALA A 175 11.05 6.57 -0.53
#